data_3e2a9ae43f31faa2d75350aab613b103
#
_entry.id   3e2a9ae43f31faa2d75350aab613b103
#
_cell.length_a   1.000
_cell.length_b   1.000
_cell.length_c   1.000
_cell.angle_alpha   90.00
_cell.angle_beta   90.00
_cell.angle_gamma   90.00
#
_symmetry.space_group_name_H-M   'P 1'
#
loop_
_entity.id
_entity.type
_entity.pdbx_description
1 polymer ?
#
loop_
_entity_poly.entity_id
_entity_poly.type
_entity_poly.pdbx_seq_one_letter_code
_entity_poly.pdbx_strand_id
1 'polypeptide(L)'
;PHTVNEPFALSMEVNIPDYTTLVPKGSLTLPVGLNMNSLSVYEMFTKEEKRSTDLIVGAARLRERYLLKLPASAAFGERPAPFKFFNAAGQLTSTYSQVAGGVELVRELVIAKDAYAPAEYPLFKELIRNTIESLNSSVPYTSDPKLLKAKNTRRGRRPSARSAKTGLDAVFSALMPGLD
;
A
#
# COMPACT_ATOMS: atom_id res chain seq x y z
N PRO A 1 -3.78 3.19 35.81
CA PRO A 1 -4.60 4.15 35.10
C PRO A 1 -3.99 4.30 33.71
N HIS A 2 -4.68 3.75 32.71
CA HIS A 2 -4.25 3.92 31.31
C HIS A 2 -4.63 5.34 30.88
N THR A 3 -3.65 6.14 30.49
CA THR A 3 -3.89 7.48 29.94
C THR A 3 -4.49 7.31 28.55
N VAL A 4 -5.79 7.59 28.43
CA VAL A 4 -6.58 7.50 27.18
C VAL A 4 -6.11 8.50 26.11
N ASN A 5 -5.08 9.31 26.39
CA ASN A 5 -4.60 10.40 25.55
C ASN A 5 -3.33 10.09 24.73
N GLU A 6 -2.79 8.88 24.84
CA GLU A 6 -1.67 8.51 23.98
C GLU A 6 -2.19 7.91 22.68
N PRO A 7 -1.71 8.37 21.51
CA PRO A 7 -2.11 7.80 20.23
C PRO A 7 -1.67 6.32 20.18
N PHE A 8 -2.58 5.46 19.76
CA PHE A 8 -2.24 4.06 19.51
C PHE A 8 -1.21 4.00 18.37
N ALA A 9 -0.04 3.43 18.65
CA ALA A 9 1.01 3.21 17.68
C ALA A 9 1.23 1.70 17.49
N LEU A 10 1.06 1.23 16.27
CA LEU A 10 1.42 -0.12 15.85
C LEU A 10 2.63 -0.03 14.92
N SER A 11 3.70 -0.73 15.28
CA SER A 11 4.86 -0.91 14.40
C SER A 11 4.97 -2.37 14.01
N MET A 12 5.09 -2.63 12.72
CA MET A 12 5.25 -3.97 12.18
C MET A 12 6.37 -4.00 11.14
N GLU A 13 7.27 -4.97 11.28
CA GLU A 13 8.26 -5.28 10.26
C GLU A 13 7.87 -6.57 9.54
N VAL A 14 7.72 -6.49 8.22
CA VAL A 14 7.36 -7.64 7.39
C VAL A 14 8.48 -7.91 6.41
N ASN A 15 9.01 -9.14 6.44
CA ASN A 15 9.95 -9.62 5.43
C ASN A 15 9.23 -10.61 4.52
N ILE A 16 9.08 -10.25 3.24
CA ILE A 16 8.46 -11.11 2.23
C ILE A 16 9.57 -11.63 1.31
N PRO A 17 10.13 -12.81 1.59
CA PRO A 17 11.14 -13.39 0.74
C PRO A 17 10.53 -13.75 -0.62
N ASP A 18 11.28 -13.47 -1.68
CA ASP A 18 10.85 -13.75 -3.05
C ASP A 18 9.53 -13.06 -3.46
N TYR A 19 9.31 -11.85 -2.95
CA TYR A 19 8.11 -11.03 -3.26
C TYR A 19 7.82 -10.97 -4.77
N THR A 20 8.84 -10.92 -5.60
CA THR A 20 8.72 -11.01 -7.06
C THR A 20 9.91 -11.70 -7.70
N THR A 21 9.67 -12.38 -8.82
CA THR A 21 10.76 -12.88 -9.67
C THR A 21 11.21 -11.77 -10.59
N LEU A 22 12.46 -11.31 -10.43
CA LEU A 22 13.02 -10.28 -11.28
C LEU A 22 13.19 -10.79 -12.71
N VAL A 23 12.81 -9.96 -13.66
CA VAL A 23 13.04 -10.13 -15.10
C VAL A 23 14.05 -9.07 -15.58
N PRO A 24 14.66 -9.21 -16.75
CA PRO A 24 15.67 -8.26 -17.25
C PRO A 24 15.18 -6.80 -17.26
N LYS A 25 13.90 -6.59 -17.54
CA LYS A 25 13.24 -5.28 -17.49
C LYS A 25 11.82 -5.48 -16.96
N GLY A 26 11.47 -4.80 -15.88
CA GLY A 26 10.17 -4.93 -15.24
C GLY A 26 9.79 -3.69 -14.44
N SER A 27 8.68 -3.77 -13.75
CA SER A 27 8.24 -2.75 -12.79
C SER A 27 7.72 -3.41 -11.52
N LEU A 28 7.90 -2.72 -10.40
CA LEU A 28 7.38 -3.11 -9.09
C LEU A 28 6.16 -2.24 -8.79
N THR A 29 5.01 -2.86 -8.72
CA THR A 29 3.82 -2.24 -8.14
C THR A 29 3.90 -2.37 -6.64
N LEU A 30 3.67 -1.27 -5.94
CA LEU A 30 3.70 -1.29 -4.49
C LEU A 30 2.45 -1.97 -3.95
N PRO A 31 2.59 -2.80 -2.91
CA PRO A 31 1.42 -3.35 -2.25
C PRO A 31 0.56 -2.21 -1.72
N VAL A 32 -0.73 -2.38 -1.79
CA VAL A 32 -1.66 -1.57 -1.00
C VAL A 32 -1.33 -1.84 0.45
N GLY A 33 -1.02 -0.82 1.22
CA GLY A 33 -0.45 -0.94 2.57
C GLY A 33 -1.27 -1.77 3.54
N LEU A 34 -0.76 -1.88 4.74
CA LEU A 34 -1.35 -2.66 5.84
C LEU A 34 -2.81 -2.27 6.16
N ASN A 35 -3.27 -1.14 5.66
CA ASN A 35 -4.62 -0.64 5.90
C ASN A 35 -5.58 -0.85 4.72
N MET A 36 -5.42 -1.95 3.99
CA MET A 36 -6.33 -2.35 2.91
C MET A 36 -7.80 -2.32 3.35
N ASN A 37 -8.09 -2.75 4.57
CA ASN A 37 -9.46 -2.76 5.09
C ASN A 37 -10.06 -1.35 5.19
N SER A 38 -9.31 -0.37 5.66
CA SER A 38 -9.78 1.01 5.72
C SER A 38 -10.07 1.58 4.35
N LEU A 39 -9.18 1.35 3.38
CA LEU A 39 -9.39 1.82 2.01
C LEU A 39 -10.58 1.13 1.34
N SER A 40 -10.74 -0.18 1.55
CA SER A 40 -11.89 -0.94 1.04
C SER A 40 -13.22 -0.44 1.62
N VAL A 41 -13.23 -0.04 2.90
CA VAL A 41 -14.40 0.58 3.53
C VAL A 41 -14.72 1.92 2.87
N TYR A 42 -13.71 2.77 2.65
CA TYR A 42 -13.93 4.04 1.96
C TYR A 42 -14.39 3.83 0.52
N GLU A 43 -13.84 2.86 -0.20
CA GLU A 43 -14.28 2.49 -1.54
C GLU A 43 -15.75 2.05 -1.52
N MET A 44 -16.15 1.24 -0.55
CA MET A 44 -17.55 0.82 -0.40
C MET A 44 -18.49 2.01 -0.23
N PHE A 45 -18.08 3.05 0.49
CA PHE A 45 -18.86 4.28 0.67
C PHE A 45 -19.01 5.09 -0.62
N THR A 46 -18.21 4.84 -1.65
CA THR A 46 -18.27 5.56 -2.94
C THR A 46 -19.12 4.88 -4.00
N LYS A 47 -19.74 3.72 -3.71
CA LYS A 47 -20.52 2.94 -4.67
C LYS A 47 -21.81 3.62 -5.11
N GLU A 48 -22.42 4.41 -4.24
CA GLU A 48 -23.64 5.16 -4.57
C GLU A 48 -23.33 6.31 -5.52
N GLU A 49 -24.24 6.60 -6.44
CA GLU A 49 -24.08 7.74 -7.34
C GLU A 49 -24.36 9.06 -6.60
N LYS A 50 -25.42 9.09 -5.79
CA LYS A 50 -25.86 10.22 -4.99
C LYS A 50 -26.32 9.75 -3.61
N ARG A 51 -26.25 10.63 -2.64
CA ARG A 51 -26.77 10.39 -1.29
C ARG A 51 -27.85 11.39 -0.94
N SER A 52 -28.81 10.94 -0.14
CA SER A 52 -29.88 11.77 0.43
C SER A 52 -29.64 12.11 1.91
N THR A 53 -28.67 11.44 2.55
CA THR A 53 -28.29 11.63 3.95
C THR A 53 -26.78 11.83 4.07
N ASP A 54 -26.35 12.39 5.17
CA ASP A 54 -24.94 12.58 5.46
C ASP A 54 -24.19 11.24 5.41
N LEU A 55 -22.97 11.29 4.87
CA LEU A 55 -22.01 10.20 4.93
C LEU A 55 -21.12 10.39 6.16
N ILE A 56 -21.20 9.46 7.11
CA ILE A 56 -20.34 9.47 8.30
C ILE A 56 -19.17 8.52 8.05
N VAL A 57 -17.95 9.04 8.11
CA VAL A 57 -16.70 8.28 7.83
C VAL A 57 -15.65 8.39 8.93
N GLY A 58 -15.69 9.45 9.73
CA GLY A 58 -14.62 9.82 10.66
C GLY A 58 -13.44 10.52 9.96
N ALA A 59 -13.00 11.64 10.52
CA ALA A 59 -11.76 12.29 10.07
C ALA A 59 -10.58 11.35 10.33
N ALA A 60 -9.67 11.27 9.35
CA ALA A 60 -8.55 10.34 9.44
C ALA A 60 -7.30 10.87 8.73
N ARG A 61 -6.14 10.44 9.23
CA ARG A 61 -4.86 10.63 8.56
C ARG A 61 -4.17 9.27 8.47
N LEU A 62 -4.05 8.77 7.25
CA LEU A 62 -3.37 7.53 6.93
C LEU A 62 -2.05 7.86 6.27
N ARG A 63 -0.95 7.40 6.85
CA ARG A 63 0.40 7.59 6.29
C ARG A 63 1.10 6.26 6.17
N GLU A 64 1.60 6.01 4.97
CA GLU A 64 2.34 4.81 4.63
C GLU A 64 3.75 5.18 4.16
N ARG A 65 4.71 4.38 4.55
CA ARG A 65 6.10 4.52 4.13
C ARG A 65 6.63 3.16 3.71
N TYR A 66 7.09 3.06 2.48
CA TYR A 66 7.68 1.86 1.93
C TYR A 66 9.12 2.11 1.52
N LEU A 67 10.00 1.19 1.85
CA LEU A 67 11.36 1.16 1.36
C LEU A 67 11.52 -0.04 0.43
N LEU A 68 11.64 0.23 -0.87
CA LEU A 68 11.92 -0.76 -1.89
C LEU A 68 13.42 -0.92 -2.04
N LYS A 69 13.90 -2.15 -1.91
CA LYS A 69 15.30 -2.53 -2.13
C LYS A 69 15.38 -3.55 -3.26
N LEU A 70 16.35 -3.38 -4.13
CA LEU A 70 16.68 -4.36 -5.15
C LEU A 70 18.01 -5.06 -4.79
N PRO A 71 18.21 -6.31 -5.23
CA PRO A 71 19.51 -6.95 -5.13
C PRO A 71 20.55 -6.20 -5.98
N ALA A 72 21.82 -6.39 -5.70
CA ALA A 72 22.93 -5.74 -6.42
C ALA A 72 22.95 -6.00 -7.94
N SER A 73 22.24 -7.05 -8.39
CA SER A 73 22.06 -7.38 -9.82
C SER A 73 21.00 -6.56 -10.53
N ALA A 74 20.33 -5.61 -9.84
CA ALA A 74 19.24 -4.83 -10.41
C ALA A 74 19.33 -3.37 -9.96
N ALA A 75 18.79 -2.48 -10.79
CA ALA A 75 18.75 -1.05 -10.51
C ALA A 75 17.35 -0.50 -10.81
N PHE A 76 16.89 0.45 -10.00
CA PHE A 76 15.67 1.20 -10.27
C PHE A 76 15.87 2.12 -11.48
N GLY A 77 14.84 2.24 -12.30
CA GLY A 77 14.74 3.21 -13.37
C GLY A 77 14.19 4.55 -12.89
N GLU A 78 13.58 5.29 -13.82
CA GLU A 78 12.96 6.58 -13.52
C GLU A 78 11.79 6.39 -12.54
N ARG A 79 11.78 7.23 -11.51
CA ARG A 79 10.73 7.19 -10.50
C ARG A 79 9.46 7.88 -11.01
N PRO A 80 8.27 7.39 -10.62
CA PRO A 80 7.03 8.12 -10.89
C PRO A 80 7.10 9.54 -10.34
N ALA A 81 6.48 10.48 -11.05
CA ALA A 81 6.34 11.84 -10.58
C ALA A 81 5.54 11.87 -9.25
N PRO A 82 5.82 12.82 -8.37
CA PRO A 82 5.00 13.04 -7.18
C PRO A 82 3.55 13.28 -7.57
N PHE A 83 2.64 12.62 -6.90
CA PHE A 83 1.21 12.82 -7.08
C PHE A 83 0.65 13.63 -5.92
N LYS A 84 -0.18 14.62 -6.22
CA LYS A 84 -0.89 15.42 -5.23
C LYS A 84 -2.31 15.67 -5.71
N PHE A 85 -3.25 15.40 -4.84
CA PHE A 85 -4.67 15.73 -5.04
C PHE A 85 -5.18 16.46 -3.80
N PHE A 86 -6.02 17.45 -4.00
CA PHE A 86 -6.58 18.26 -2.92
C PHE A 86 -7.97 18.76 -3.31
N ASN A 87 -8.93 18.62 -2.38
CA ASN A 87 -10.24 19.25 -2.43
C ASN A 87 -10.78 19.47 -1.01
N ALA A 88 -12.01 19.97 -0.87
CA ALA A 88 -12.61 20.24 0.44
C ALA A 88 -12.89 18.97 1.28
N ALA A 89 -12.85 17.79 0.68
CA ALA A 89 -12.99 16.52 1.42
C ALA A 89 -11.67 16.05 2.03
N GLY A 90 -10.52 16.54 1.55
CA GLY A 90 -9.23 16.15 2.07
C GLY A 90 -8.10 16.27 1.05
N GLN A 91 -7.03 15.52 1.31
CA GLN A 91 -5.86 15.52 0.44
C GLN A 91 -5.23 14.14 0.34
N LEU A 92 -4.59 13.92 -0.81
CA LEU A 92 -3.73 12.76 -1.05
C LEU A 92 -2.37 13.27 -1.57
N THR A 93 -1.29 12.74 -1.00
CA THR A 93 0.06 12.95 -1.51
C THR A 93 0.76 11.61 -1.66
N SER A 94 1.56 11.46 -2.73
CA SER A 94 2.41 10.30 -2.96
C SER A 94 3.74 10.79 -3.52
N THR A 95 4.85 10.48 -2.84
CA THR A 95 6.19 10.93 -3.23
C THR A 95 7.17 9.77 -3.26
N TYR A 96 8.00 9.73 -4.30
CA TYR A 96 9.08 8.77 -4.47
C TYR A 96 10.42 9.47 -4.32
N SER A 97 11.27 8.98 -3.43
CA SER A 97 12.59 9.54 -3.15
C SER A 97 13.68 8.49 -3.31
N GLN A 98 14.81 8.87 -3.89
CA GLN A 98 15.99 8.02 -3.85
C GLN A 98 16.60 8.09 -2.45
N VAL A 99 16.86 6.94 -1.86
CA VAL A 99 17.53 6.82 -0.56
C VAL A 99 18.68 5.83 -0.63
N ALA A 100 19.51 5.79 0.39
CA ALA A 100 20.60 4.83 0.47
C ALA A 100 20.03 3.39 0.38
N GLY A 101 20.43 2.68 -0.65
CA GLY A 101 20.05 1.29 -0.89
C GLY A 101 18.67 1.06 -1.50
N GLY A 102 17.97 2.10 -1.98
CA GLY A 102 16.66 1.86 -2.58
C GLY A 102 15.84 3.09 -2.96
N VAL A 103 14.57 2.86 -3.18
CA VAL A 103 13.56 3.90 -3.40
C VAL A 103 12.57 3.88 -2.25
N GLU A 104 12.34 5.03 -1.66
CA GLU A 104 11.32 5.24 -0.64
C GLU A 104 10.07 5.82 -1.28
N LEU A 105 8.91 5.23 -0.97
CA LEU A 105 7.59 5.82 -1.20
C LEU A 105 7.01 6.29 0.13
N VAL A 106 6.53 7.52 0.16
CA VAL A 106 5.66 8.02 1.23
C VAL A 106 4.33 8.41 0.61
N ARG A 107 3.25 7.81 1.12
CA ARG A 107 1.87 8.14 0.75
C ARG A 107 1.12 8.62 1.98
N GLU A 108 0.34 9.66 1.83
CA GLU A 108 -0.48 10.21 2.90
C GLU A 108 -1.87 10.58 2.36
N LEU A 109 -2.91 10.01 2.98
CA LEU A 109 -4.31 10.35 2.78
C LEU A 109 -4.84 11.04 4.03
N VAL A 110 -5.43 12.20 3.87
CA VAL A 110 -6.13 12.93 4.94
C VAL A 110 -7.61 13.05 4.55
N ILE A 111 -8.49 12.53 5.40
CA ILE A 111 -9.93 12.73 5.34
C ILE A 111 -10.24 13.87 6.32
N ALA A 112 -10.71 14.99 5.79
CA ALA A 112 -10.72 16.26 6.52
C ALA A 112 -11.87 16.37 7.53
N LYS A 113 -12.95 15.58 7.37
CA LYS A 113 -14.18 15.70 8.16
C LYS A 113 -14.69 14.35 8.63
N ASP A 114 -15.40 14.36 9.75
CA ASP A 114 -16.09 13.19 10.28
C ASP A 114 -17.33 12.81 9.46
N ALA A 115 -17.97 13.80 8.83
CA ALA A 115 -19.17 13.62 8.03
C ALA A 115 -19.17 14.56 6.81
N TYR A 116 -19.82 14.11 5.75
CA TYR A 116 -20.01 14.85 4.49
C TYR A 116 -21.49 14.93 4.17
N ALA A 117 -22.02 16.16 4.05
CA ALA A 117 -23.39 16.37 3.58
C ALA A 117 -23.59 15.83 2.15
N PRO A 118 -24.84 15.55 1.72
CA PRO A 118 -25.10 15.06 0.37
C PRO A 118 -24.48 15.90 -0.76
N ALA A 119 -24.43 17.20 -0.58
CA ALA A 119 -23.78 18.13 -1.54
C ALA A 119 -22.25 18.02 -1.57
N GLU A 120 -21.61 17.54 -0.50
CA GLU A 120 -20.16 17.34 -0.38
C GLU A 120 -19.71 15.94 -0.77
N TYR A 121 -20.65 15.00 -0.84
CA TYR A 121 -20.36 13.60 -1.17
C TYR A 121 -19.57 13.40 -2.49
N PRO A 122 -19.83 14.15 -3.58
CA PRO A 122 -19.03 14.03 -4.80
C PRO A 122 -17.54 14.34 -4.57
N LEU A 123 -17.20 15.28 -3.67
CA LEU A 123 -15.82 15.62 -3.35
C LEU A 123 -15.11 14.49 -2.59
N PHE A 124 -15.81 13.85 -1.64
CA PHE A 124 -15.30 12.66 -0.96
C PHE A 124 -15.08 11.51 -1.95
N LYS A 125 -16.06 11.26 -2.81
CA LYS A 125 -15.97 10.22 -3.86
C LYS A 125 -14.77 10.44 -4.78
N GLU A 126 -14.53 11.68 -5.18
CA GLU A 126 -13.39 12.06 -6.00
C GLU A 126 -12.05 11.85 -5.27
N LEU A 127 -11.96 12.21 -3.99
CA LEU A 127 -10.78 11.97 -3.16
C LEU A 127 -10.42 10.48 -3.10
N ILE A 128 -11.41 9.62 -2.81
CA ILE A 128 -11.18 8.17 -2.72
C ILE A 128 -10.81 7.57 -4.07
N ARG A 129 -11.46 7.99 -5.18
CA ARG A 129 -11.10 7.55 -6.52
C ARG A 129 -9.65 7.87 -6.85
N ASN A 130 -9.21 9.12 -6.64
CA ASN A 130 -7.81 9.52 -6.85
C ASN A 130 -6.84 8.73 -5.95
N THR A 131 -7.27 8.38 -4.74
CA THR A 131 -6.47 7.54 -3.85
C THR A 131 -6.26 6.15 -4.47
N ILE A 132 -7.33 5.49 -4.93
CA ILE A 132 -7.27 4.18 -5.57
C ILE A 132 -6.40 4.22 -6.84
N GLU A 133 -6.57 5.23 -7.69
CA GLU A 133 -5.76 5.42 -8.90
C GLU A 133 -4.26 5.55 -8.56
N SER A 134 -3.92 6.25 -7.48
CA SER A 134 -2.52 6.41 -7.04
C SER A 134 -1.85 5.08 -6.63
N LEU A 135 -2.64 4.06 -6.26
CA LEU A 135 -2.12 2.74 -5.89
C LEU A 135 -1.58 1.96 -7.08
N ASN A 136 -2.01 2.28 -8.30
CA ASN A 136 -1.56 1.63 -9.53
C ASN A 136 -0.17 2.11 -9.99
N SER A 137 0.45 3.05 -9.27
CA SER A 137 1.80 3.52 -9.57
C SER A 137 2.81 2.38 -9.42
N SER A 138 3.75 2.28 -10.36
CA SER A 138 4.80 1.28 -10.34
C SER A 138 6.17 1.92 -10.56
N VAL A 139 7.20 1.32 -9.95
CA VAL A 139 8.59 1.76 -10.10
C VAL A 139 9.30 0.82 -11.07
N PRO A 140 9.75 1.32 -12.23
CA PRO A 140 10.47 0.50 -13.19
C PRO A 140 11.84 0.09 -12.65
N TYR A 141 12.32 -1.06 -13.11
CA TYR A 141 13.66 -1.55 -12.82
C TYR A 141 14.27 -2.29 -14.01
N THR A 142 15.59 -2.40 -13.99
CA THR A 142 16.37 -3.26 -14.88
C THR A 142 17.21 -4.22 -14.05
N SER A 143 17.47 -5.42 -14.55
CA SER A 143 18.34 -6.40 -13.92
C SER A 143 19.25 -7.09 -14.94
N ASP A 144 20.45 -7.49 -14.50
CA ASP A 144 21.40 -8.21 -15.35
C ASP A 144 20.92 -9.65 -15.57
N PRO A 145 20.63 -10.05 -16.84
CA PRO A 145 20.16 -11.39 -17.16
C PRO A 145 21.17 -12.50 -16.80
N LYS A 146 22.47 -12.18 -16.80
CA LYS A 146 23.52 -13.16 -16.48
C LYS A 146 23.51 -13.50 -14.98
N LEU A 147 23.30 -12.51 -14.14
CA LEU A 147 23.23 -12.69 -12.67
C LEU A 147 21.91 -13.34 -12.26
N LEU A 148 20.82 -13.14 -12.99
CA LEU A 148 19.54 -13.83 -12.74
C LEU A 148 19.65 -15.34 -13.01
N LYS A 149 20.33 -15.75 -14.09
CA LYS A 149 20.54 -17.17 -14.41
C LYS A 149 21.40 -17.90 -13.36
N ALA A 150 22.43 -17.23 -12.83
CA ALA A 150 23.30 -17.82 -11.80
C ALA A 150 22.56 -18.14 -10.47
N LYS A 151 21.52 -17.39 -10.13
CA LYS A 151 20.72 -17.63 -8.92
C LYS A 151 19.75 -18.81 -9.10
N ASN A 152 19.22 -19.02 -10.30
CA ASN A 152 18.31 -20.12 -10.61
C ASN A 152 19.02 -21.48 -10.68
N THR A 153 20.27 -21.55 -11.12
CA THR A 153 21.06 -22.78 -11.13
C THR A 153 21.43 -23.26 -9.74
N ARG A 154 21.57 -22.39 -8.74
CA ARG A 154 21.78 -22.78 -7.34
C ARG A 154 20.51 -23.27 -6.63
N ARG A 155 19.31 -22.98 -7.15
CA ARG A 155 18.00 -23.42 -6.62
C ARG A 155 17.56 -24.81 -7.07
N GLY A 156 18.34 -25.52 -7.87
CA GLY A 156 18.03 -26.87 -8.38
C GLY A 156 17.95 -27.99 -7.33
N ARG A 157 18.06 -27.69 -6.04
CA ARG A 157 17.71 -28.61 -4.93
C ARG A 157 16.53 -28.03 -4.15
N ARG A 158 15.31 -28.15 -4.68
CA ARG A 158 14.08 -27.89 -3.94
C ARG A 158 13.75 -29.05 -3.01
N PRO A 159 13.46 -28.82 -1.72
CA PRO A 159 12.52 -29.64 -0.98
C PRO A 159 11.10 -29.35 -1.53
N SER A 160 10.28 -30.37 -1.63
CA SER A 160 8.95 -30.36 -2.26
C SER A 160 8.04 -29.25 -1.75
N ALA A 161 7.31 -28.67 -2.68
CA ALA A 161 6.28 -27.66 -2.46
C ALA A 161 5.07 -28.25 -1.66
N ARG A 162 5.19 -28.24 -0.35
CA ARG A 162 4.04 -28.38 0.57
C ARG A 162 4.27 -27.40 1.71
N SER A 163 3.64 -26.25 1.66
CA SER A 163 3.51 -25.30 2.79
C SER A 163 3.75 -23.83 2.45
N ALA A 164 3.15 -23.31 1.38
CA ALA A 164 3.14 -21.86 1.16
C ALA A 164 1.73 -21.25 1.32
N LYS A 165 0.70 -22.05 1.63
CA LYS A 165 -0.67 -21.59 1.79
C LYS A 165 -1.06 -21.22 3.23
N THR A 166 -0.22 -21.59 4.20
CA THR A 166 -0.55 -21.51 5.64
C THR A 166 -0.02 -20.25 6.35
N GLY A 167 0.86 -19.49 5.74
CA GLY A 167 1.50 -18.35 6.44
C GLY A 167 0.62 -17.10 6.55
N LEU A 168 -0.13 -16.78 5.54
CA LEU A 168 -1.00 -15.60 5.53
C LEU A 168 -2.27 -15.81 6.35
N ASP A 169 -2.88 -17.00 6.24
CA ASP A 169 -4.06 -17.35 7.02
C ASP A 169 -3.78 -17.45 8.52
N ALA A 170 -2.58 -17.87 8.93
CA ALA A 170 -2.17 -17.92 10.33
C ALA A 170 -1.95 -16.54 10.95
N VAL A 171 -1.46 -15.57 10.19
CA VAL A 171 -1.28 -14.19 10.65
C VAL A 171 -2.64 -13.49 10.81
N PHE A 172 -3.60 -13.74 9.91
CA PHE A 172 -4.96 -13.18 10.02
C PHE A 172 -5.75 -13.79 11.18
N SER A 173 -5.64 -15.09 11.44
CA SER A 173 -6.31 -15.74 12.59
C SER A 173 -5.75 -15.31 13.95
N ALA A 174 -4.48 -14.93 14.04
CA ALA A 174 -3.87 -14.44 15.27
C ALA A 174 -4.25 -12.99 15.61
N LEU A 175 -4.69 -12.20 14.62
CA LEU A 175 -5.04 -10.79 14.81
C LEU A 175 -6.53 -10.55 15.10
N MET A 176 -7.41 -11.55 14.91
CA MET A 176 -8.85 -11.44 15.14
C MET A 176 -9.39 -12.70 15.87
N PRO A 177 -9.12 -12.91 17.16
CA PRO A 177 -9.83 -13.93 17.91
C PRO A 177 -11.23 -13.42 18.24
N GLY A 178 -12.27 -13.96 17.57
CA GLY A 178 -13.65 -13.76 17.98
C GLY A 178 -14.61 -13.15 16.97
N LEU A 179 -14.46 -13.43 15.69
CA LEU A 179 -15.50 -13.20 14.66
C LEU A 179 -15.86 -14.57 14.05
N ASP A 180 -16.64 -15.34 14.81
CA ASP A 180 -17.50 -16.42 14.31
C ASP A 180 -18.92 -15.90 14.12
#